data_73c0a03d3bed3d85a2564d72e28c9ba8
#
_entry.id   73c0a03d3bed3d85a2564d72e28c9ba8
#
_cell.length_a   1.000
_cell.length_b   1.000
_cell.length_c   1.000
_cell.angle_alpha   90.00
_cell.angle_beta   90.00
_cell.angle_gamma   90.00
#
_symmetry.space_group_name_H-M   'P 1'
#
loop_
_entity.id
_entity.type
_entity.pdbx_description
1 polymer ?
#
loop_
_entity_poly.entity_id
_entity_poly.type
_entity_poly.pdbx_seq_one_letter_code
_entity_poly.pdbx_strand_id
1 'polypeptide(L)'
;MKNKKIVLLVLFGCILSGFLFAKGNSENAKTLTMYGFRGPTGVGMIRLFDAPPQIPGYSVKMEALAQHDQMAARLISGEAKVGVLPPDVAAKLASTGKDIRVAAIIGMGMLDLLSSDPAVRSLDDLKDRTVQVPAQGAVPDYVFRRILEARGLKPDHDVKLDFSLAYPEIAQSLIAGRISVGLMPEPFATMARLGRSDLHSVANVQEEWIRIAGGENFPLTAVVVDGAFADANPQAVAAILDAVKDSIEWVQAHPAEAGALVEKHDLGLRAAVVTAAVPNSGYVFIPAAQGRSSLEALYRAFLEYNPVSIGGALPADGFYLK
;
A
#
# COMPACT_ATOMS: atom_id res chain seq x y z
N MET A 1 9.37 -28.82 -91.99
CA MET A 1 10.14 -29.48 -90.94
C MET A 1 10.81 -28.43 -90.10
N LYS A 2 10.33 -28.15 -88.94
CA LYS A 2 11.02 -27.56 -87.77
C LYS A 2 9.99 -27.15 -86.72
N ASN A 3 9.89 -27.92 -85.66
CA ASN A 3 9.03 -27.69 -84.50
C ASN A 3 9.47 -26.49 -83.73
N LYS A 4 8.57 -25.54 -83.46
CA LYS A 4 8.75 -24.50 -82.47
C LYS A 4 7.97 -24.90 -81.20
N LYS A 5 8.69 -25.29 -80.19
CA LYS A 5 8.14 -25.46 -78.85
C LYS A 5 7.95 -24.11 -78.21
N ILE A 6 6.72 -23.76 -77.90
CA ILE A 6 6.37 -22.56 -77.07
C ILE A 6 6.53 -22.99 -75.62
N VAL A 7 7.46 -22.33 -74.93
CA VAL A 7 7.60 -22.48 -73.47
C VAL A 7 6.73 -21.40 -72.81
N LEU A 8 5.67 -21.83 -72.11
CA LEU A 8 4.78 -20.99 -71.33
C LEU A 8 5.41 -20.80 -69.95
N LEU A 9 5.91 -19.56 -69.71
CA LEU A 9 6.48 -19.17 -68.43
C LEU A 9 5.32 -18.71 -67.51
N VAL A 10 4.94 -19.58 -66.54
CA VAL A 10 4.00 -19.20 -65.48
C VAL A 10 4.76 -18.46 -64.44
N LEU A 11 4.54 -17.16 -64.33
CA LEU A 11 5.00 -16.30 -63.23
C LEU A 11 4.14 -16.59 -61.98
N PHE A 12 4.70 -17.34 -61.05
CA PHE A 12 4.13 -17.53 -59.72
C PHE A 12 4.52 -16.32 -58.86
N GLY A 13 3.59 -15.35 -58.76
CA GLY A 13 3.75 -14.21 -57.92
C GLY A 13 3.57 -14.63 -56.45
N CYS A 14 4.67 -14.81 -55.72
CA CYS A 14 4.67 -14.89 -54.27
C CYS A 14 4.29 -13.54 -53.69
N ILE A 15 3.04 -13.40 -53.23
CA ILE A 15 2.62 -12.33 -52.36
C ILE A 15 3.22 -12.62 -50.99
N LEU A 16 4.41 -12.06 -50.71
CA LEU A 16 5.00 -11.99 -49.40
C LEU A 16 4.22 -10.93 -48.63
N SER A 17 3.16 -11.33 -47.92
CA SER A 17 2.50 -10.50 -46.92
C SER A 17 3.51 -10.30 -45.76
N GLY A 18 4.31 -9.26 -45.86
CA GLY A 18 5.15 -8.83 -44.77
C GLY A 18 4.29 -8.44 -43.58
N PHE A 19 4.24 -9.29 -42.56
CA PHE A 19 3.86 -8.88 -41.22
C PHE A 19 4.89 -7.86 -40.76
N LEU A 20 4.59 -6.59 -41.00
CA LEU A 20 5.22 -5.48 -40.28
C LEU A 20 4.81 -5.64 -38.82
N PHE A 21 5.57 -6.39 -38.05
CA PHE A 21 5.63 -6.19 -36.62
C PHE A 21 6.08 -4.74 -36.43
N ALA A 22 5.13 -3.88 -36.08
CA ALA A 22 5.42 -2.56 -35.59
C ALA A 22 6.27 -2.75 -34.33
N LYS A 23 7.59 -2.73 -34.50
CA LYS A 23 8.55 -2.56 -33.42
C LYS A 23 8.28 -1.17 -32.86
N GLY A 24 7.39 -1.12 -31.84
CA GLY A 24 7.04 0.15 -31.20
C GLY A 24 8.32 0.87 -30.80
N ASN A 25 8.37 2.13 -31.13
CA ASN A 25 9.46 3.06 -30.84
C ASN A 25 9.86 3.02 -29.36
N SER A 26 10.80 2.17 -29.00
CA SER A 26 11.38 2.15 -27.65
C SER A 26 12.53 3.17 -27.49
N GLU A 27 12.96 3.81 -28.57
CA GLU A 27 14.14 4.71 -28.53
C GLU A 27 13.87 6.09 -27.92
N ASN A 28 12.62 6.49 -27.63
CA ASN A 28 12.26 7.78 -27.05
C ASN A 28 11.34 7.70 -25.80
N ALA A 29 11.19 6.53 -25.20
CA ALA A 29 10.37 6.41 -24.00
C ALA A 29 11.02 7.14 -22.80
N LYS A 30 10.27 8.06 -22.17
CA LYS A 30 10.71 8.74 -20.95
C LYS A 30 10.79 7.73 -19.81
N THR A 31 11.80 7.84 -18.96
CA THR A 31 11.86 7.01 -17.74
C THR A 31 10.82 7.51 -16.74
N LEU A 32 9.99 6.59 -16.24
CA LEU A 32 9.07 6.81 -15.12
C LEU A 32 9.50 5.91 -13.97
N THR A 33 10.04 6.52 -12.92
CA THR A 33 10.32 5.77 -11.69
C THR A 33 9.07 5.72 -10.84
N MET A 34 8.60 4.52 -10.53
CA MET A 34 7.54 4.24 -9.56
C MET A 34 8.19 3.74 -8.27
N TYR A 35 7.60 4.14 -7.15
CA TYR A 35 8.17 3.87 -5.83
C TYR A 35 7.20 3.04 -4.99
N GLY A 36 7.73 1.99 -4.38
CA GLY A 36 7.10 1.26 -3.30
C GLY A 36 7.91 1.40 -2.01
N PHE A 37 7.43 0.81 -0.92
CA PHE A 37 8.17 0.77 0.34
C PHE A 37 8.62 -0.66 0.67
N ARG A 38 9.69 -0.78 1.41
CA ARG A 38 10.02 -2.02 2.12
C ARG A 38 8.92 -2.35 3.12
N GLY A 39 8.60 -3.63 3.29
CA GLY A 39 7.52 -4.07 4.19
C GLY A 39 6.15 -4.18 3.51
N PRO A 40 5.02 -3.91 4.23
CA PRO A 40 3.66 -4.24 3.79
C PRO A 40 3.30 -3.73 2.39
N THR A 41 3.57 -2.46 2.12
CA THR A 41 3.23 -1.82 0.84
C THR A 41 3.96 -2.45 -0.35
N GLY A 42 5.25 -2.79 -0.16
CA GLY A 42 6.03 -3.45 -1.20
C GLY A 42 5.51 -4.83 -1.56
N VAL A 43 4.94 -5.56 -0.59
CA VAL A 43 4.31 -6.87 -0.85
C VAL A 43 3.18 -6.74 -1.86
N GLY A 44 2.24 -5.79 -1.67
CA GLY A 44 1.12 -5.59 -2.60
C GLY A 44 1.56 -5.21 -4.02
N MET A 45 2.74 -4.59 -4.16
CA MET A 45 3.29 -4.12 -5.43
C MET A 45 4.41 -5.02 -5.99
N ILE A 46 4.67 -6.18 -5.39
CA ILE A 46 5.88 -6.98 -5.68
C ILE A 46 5.99 -7.40 -7.13
N ARG A 47 4.86 -7.66 -7.80
CA ARG A 47 4.87 -8.05 -9.19
C ARG A 47 5.40 -6.96 -10.12
N LEU A 48 5.20 -5.69 -9.76
CA LEU A 48 5.74 -4.56 -10.52
C LEU A 48 7.27 -4.48 -10.42
N PHE A 49 7.85 -4.92 -9.29
CA PHE A 49 9.30 -5.01 -9.12
C PHE A 49 9.91 -6.12 -9.97
N ASP A 50 9.23 -7.26 -10.10
CA ASP A 50 9.72 -8.39 -10.86
C ASP A 50 9.50 -8.23 -12.38
N ALA A 51 8.35 -7.64 -12.76
CA ALA A 51 7.98 -7.36 -14.14
C ALA A 51 7.37 -5.96 -14.24
N PRO A 52 8.20 -4.91 -14.46
CA PRO A 52 7.71 -3.54 -14.59
C PRO A 52 6.64 -3.42 -15.67
N PRO A 53 5.55 -2.68 -15.42
CA PRO A 53 4.42 -2.61 -16.33
C PRO A 53 4.75 -1.85 -17.62
N GLN A 54 4.04 -2.19 -18.68
CA GLN A 54 4.09 -1.46 -19.94
C GLN A 54 3.19 -0.22 -19.84
N ILE A 55 3.78 0.96 -19.71
CA ILE A 55 3.05 2.22 -19.62
C ILE A 55 3.22 3.01 -20.91
N PRO A 56 2.13 3.49 -21.55
CA PRO A 56 2.21 4.25 -22.78
C PRO A 56 3.15 5.46 -22.68
N GLY A 57 4.16 5.50 -23.54
CA GLY A 57 5.16 6.59 -23.59
C GLY A 57 6.25 6.54 -22.52
N TYR A 58 6.27 5.52 -21.66
CA TYR A 58 7.23 5.43 -20.56
C TYR A 58 7.93 4.06 -20.48
N SER A 59 9.21 4.10 -20.12
CA SER A 59 9.98 2.97 -19.60
C SER A 59 9.91 3.01 -18.07
N VAL A 60 9.31 2.00 -17.45
CA VAL A 60 9.09 1.99 -16.00
C VAL A 60 10.27 1.37 -15.27
N LYS A 61 10.68 2.03 -14.17
CA LYS A 61 11.64 1.51 -13.20
C LYS A 61 10.97 1.48 -11.82
N MET A 62 11.14 0.38 -11.08
CA MET A 62 10.66 0.27 -9.71
C MET A 62 11.81 0.49 -8.72
N GLU A 63 11.56 1.29 -7.68
CA GLU A 63 12.47 1.51 -6.57
C GLU A 63 11.78 1.33 -5.23
N ALA A 64 12.45 0.70 -4.26
CA ALA A 64 11.95 0.54 -2.91
C ALA A 64 12.55 1.61 -1.98
N LEU A 65 11.67 2.37 -1.31
CA LEU A 65 12.06 3.35 -0.30
C LEU A 65 11.96 2.75 1.10
N ALA A 66 12.76 3.28 2.03
CA ALA A 66 12.71 2.86 3.42
C ALA A 66 11.72 3.69 4.26
N GLN A 67 11.50 4.97 3.91
CA GLN A 67 10.74 5.93 4.71
C GLN A 67 9.77 6.75 3.87
N HIS A 68 8.63 7.12 4.47
CA HIS A 68 7.57 7.90 3.80
C HIS A 68 8.00 9.34 3.47
N ASP A 69 8.88 9.94 4.27
CA ASP A 69 9.42 11.28 4.04
C ASP A 69 10.26 11.37 2.75
N GLN A 70 10.96 10.28 2.40
CA GLN A 70 11.68 10.19 1.13
C GLN A 70 10.71 10.27 -0.06
N MET A 71 9.54 9.61 0.04
CA MET A 71 8.51 9.68 -0.99
C MET A 71 7.90 11.08 -1.09
N ALA A 72 7.56 11.68 0.06
CA ALA A 72 7.03 13.04 0.10
C ALA A 72 8.02 14.04 -0.52
N ALA A 73 9.32 13.95 -0.21
CA ALA A 73 10.35 14.80 -0.79
C ALA A 73 10.42 14.67 -2.33
N ARG A 74 10.34 13.45 -2.88
CA ARG A 74 10.34 13.22 -4.33
C ARG A 74 9.09 13.75 -5.03
N LEU A 75 7.93 13.68 -4.39
CA LEU A 75 6.69 14.28 -4.90
C LEU A 75 6.79 15.82 -4.88
N ILE A 76 7.33 16.40 -3.81
CA ILE A 76 7.52 17.86 -3.68
C ILE A 76 8.47 18.36 -4.78
N SER A 77 9.60 17.71 -4.98
CA SER A 77 10.59 18.08 -6.00
C SER A 77 10.11 17.83 -7.43
N GLY A 78 9.05 17.03 -7.61
CA GLY A 78 8.56 16.61 -8.91
C GLY A 78 9.39 15.49 -9.56
N GLU A 79 10.33 14.89 -8.84
CA GLU A 79 11.07 13.68 -9.25
C GLU A 79 10.12 12.49 -9.39
N ALA A 80 9.26 12.26 -8.39
CA ALA A 80 8.21 11.26 -8.46
C ALA A 80 6.93 11.86 -9.06
N LYS A 81 6.32 11.13 -9.98
CA LYS A 81 5.01 11.44 -10.57
C LYS A 81 3.91 10.56 -9.98
N VAL A 82 4.28 9.37 -9.55
CA VAL A 82 3.40 8.39 -8.92
C VAL A 82 4.17 7.74 -7.78
N GLY A 83 3.49 7.51 -6.68
CA GLY A 83 4.05 6.83 -5.52
C GLY A 83 2.97 6.34 -4.58
N VAL A 84 3.38 5.89 -3.41
CA VAL A 84 2.47 5.45 -2.37
C VAL A 84 2.74 6.23 -1.09
N LEU A 85 1.69 6.59 -0.37
CA LEU A 85 1.78 7.30 0.91
C LEU A 85 0.72 6.79 1.88
N PRO A 86 0.94 6.92 3.20
CA PRO A 86 -0.15 6.93 4.15
C PRO A 86 -1.13 8.08 3.84
N PRO A 87 -2.44 7.88 4.04
CA PRO A 87 -3.46 8.88 3.69
C PRO A 87 -3.26 10.25 4.38
N ASP A 88 -2.85 10.25 5.64
CA ASP A 88 -2.56 11.47 6.41
C ASP A 88 -1.38 12.25 5.80
N VAL A 89 -0.32 11.56 5.41
CA VAL A 89 0.83 12.18 4.75
C VAL A 89 0.42 12.77 3.38
N ALA A 90 -0.41 12.07 2.63
CA ALA A 90 -0.93 12.56 1.35
C ALA A 90 -1.79 13.83 1.54
N ALA A 91 -2.70 13.84 2.53
CA ALA A 91 -3.53 15.00 2.86
C ALA A 91 -2.69 16.17 3.33
N LYS A 92 -1.70 15.92 4.20
CA LYS A 92 -0.76 16.95 4.67
C LYS A 92 0.00 17.56 3.50
N LEU A 93 0.51 16.74 2.59
CA LEU A 93 1.26 17.23 1.43
C LEU A 93 0.36 18.10 0.52
N ALA A 94 -0.85 17.65 0.23
CA ALA A 94 -1.81 18.43 -0.55
C ALA A 94 -2.14 19.77 0.10
N SER A 95 -2.25 19.83 1.44
CA SER A 95 -2.54 21.06 2.20
C SER A 95 -1.45 22.12 2.08
N THR A 96 -0.24 21.77 1.63
CA THR A 96 0.84 22.74 1.38
C THR A 96 0.74 23.45 0.03
N GLY A 97 -0.30 23.16 -0.75
CA GLY A 97 -0.50 23.72 -2.09
C GLY A 97 0.13 22.89 -3.21
N LYS A 98 0.74 21.74 -2.90
CA LYS A 98 1.20 20.81 -3.92
C LYS A 98 0.00 20.03 -4.47
N ASP A 99 -0.22 20.07 -5.80
CA ASP A 99 -1.30 19.30 -6.44
C ASP A 99 -0.94 17.80 -6.45
N ILE A 100 -1.23 17.15 -5.32
CA ILE A 100 -1.14 15.71 -5.14
C ILE A 100 -2.55 15.17 -4.97
N ARG A 101 -2.87 14.11 -5.73
CA ARG A 101 -4.19 13.47 -5.71
C ARG A 101 -4.05 12.02 -5.29
N VAL A 102 -4.94 11.56 -4.42
CA VAL A 102 -5.10 10.13 -4.14
C VAL A 102 -5.81 9.49 -5.33
N ALA A 103 -5.20 8.44 -5.88
CA ALA A 103 -5.73 7.73 -7.05
C ALA A 103 -6.45 6.44 -6.66
N ALA A 104 -5.91 5.68 -5.69
CA ALA A 104 -6.54 4.49 -5.17
C ALA A 104 -6.07 4.19 -3.74
N ILE A 105 -6.90 3.52 -2.97
CA ILE A 105 -6.51 2.87 -1.70
C ILE A 105 -6.02 1.48 -2.05
N ILE A 106 -4.85 1.09 -1.51
CA ILE A 106 -4.24 -0.22 -1.77
C ILE A 106 -3.96 -1.03 -0.50
N GLY A 107 -4.27 -0.49 0.66
CA GLY A 107 -4.19 -1.17 1.95
C GLY A 107 -5.23 -0.63 2.92
N MET A 108 -6.06 -1.52 3.45
CA MET A 108 -7.15 -1.22 4.39
C MET A 108 -7.00 -2.04 5.66
N GLY A 109 -7.20 -1.43 6.82
CA GLY A 109 -7.14 -2.15 8.08
C GLY A 109 -5.76 -2.74 8.34
N MET A 110 -5.66 -4.07 8.42
CA MET A 110 -4.47 -4.90 8.62
C MET A 110 -3.71 -4.66 9.94
N LEU A 111 -4.29 -3.95 10.91
CA LEU A 111 -3.72 -3.81 12.24
C LEU A 111 -4.22 -4.93 13.17
N ASP A 112 -3.31 -5.52 13.92
CA ASP A 112 -3.63 -6.53 14.93
C ASP A 112 -3.03 -6.14 16.27
N LEU A 113 -3.81 -6.31 17.32
CA LEU A 113 -3.37 -6.13 18.70
C LEU A 113 -3.05 -7.51 19.29
N LEU A 114 -1.77 -7.79 19.47
CA LEU A 114 -1.29 -9.07 19.99
C LEU A 114 -0.90 -8.97 21.46
N SER A 115 -1.17 -10.04 22.21
CA SER A 115 -0.69 -10.20 23.57
C SER A 115 -0.08 -11.58 23.82
N SER A 116 0.94 -11.62 24.69
CA SER A 116 1.45 -12.84 25.33
C SER A 116 0.96 -13.00 26.78
N ASP A 117 0.26 -11.99 27.32
CA ASP A 117 -0.31 -12.07 28.66
C ASP A 117 -1.67 -12.78 28.61
N PRO A 118 -1.82 -13.97 29.22
CA PRO A 118 -3.08 -14.72 29.20
C PRO A 118 -4.24 -13.98 29.89
N ALA A 119 -3.98 -12.94 30.69
CA ALA A 119 -4.99 -12.10 31.32
C ALA A 119 -5.52 -11.00 30.38
N VAL A 120 -4.89 -10.76 29.23
CA VAL A 120 -5.32 -9.74 28.26
C VAL A 120 -6.00 -10.41 27.08
N ARG A 121 -7.32 -10.52 27.11
CA ARG A 121 -8.16 -11.22 26.11
C ARG A 121 -9.08 -10.29 25.32
N SER A 122 -9.27 -9.07 25.79
CA SER A 122 -10.14 -8.07 25.21
C SER A 122 -9.55 -6.66 25.39
N LEU A 123 -10.14 -5.66 24.74
CA LEU A 123 -9.73 -4.27 24.93
C LEU A 123 -9.94 -3.79 26.37
N ASP A 124 -10.94 -4.29 27.06
CA ASP A 124 -11.26 -3.91 28.44
C ASP A 124 -10.17 -4.36 29.43
N ASP A 125 -9.45 -5.43 29.11
CA ASP A 125 -8.32 -5.94 29.90
C ASP A 125 -7.04 -5.09 29.79
N LEU A 126 -7.05 -4.08 28.90
CA LEU A 126 -5.91 -3.16 28.72
C LEU A 126 -5.81 -2.12 29.82
N LYS A 127 -6.82 -1.98 30.68
CA LYS A 127 -6.78 -1.05 31.79
C LYS A 127 -5.54 -1.29 32.67
N ASP A 128 -4.83 -0.20 32.98
CA ASP A 128 -3.57 -0.20 33.74
C ASP A 128 -2.40 -0.94 33.04
N ARG A 129 -2.51 -1.20 31.74
CA ARG A 129 -1.47 -1.84 30.93
C ARG A 129 -0.74 -0.84 30.04
N THR A 130 0.47 -1.23 29.63
CA THR A 130 1.22 -0.54 28.57
C THR A 130 1.03 -1.29 27.27
N VAL A 131 0.63 -0.59 26.21
CA VAL A 131 0.52 -1.09 24.85
C VAL A 131 1.59 -0.42 24.01
N GLN A 132 2.41 -1.23 23.35
CA GLN A 132 3.33 -0.71 22.36
C GLN A 132 2.57 -0.38 21.07
N VAL A 133 2.57 0.88 20.70
CA VAL A 133 1.87 1.41 19.51
C VAL A 133 2.92 2.03 18.58
N PRO A 134 2.90 1.74 17.30
CA PRO A 134 3.87 2.35 16.37
C PRO A 134 3.42 3.74 15.90
N ALA A 135 4.36 4.55 15.42
CA ALA A 135 4.10 5.76 14.64
C ALA A 135 3.15 6.75 15.32
N GLN A 136 3.60 7.36 16.44
CA GLN A 136 2.87 8.41 17.15
C GLN A 136 2.38 9.51 16.18
N GLY A 137 1.12 9.89 16.30
CA GLY A 137 0.52 10.94 15.46
C GLY A 137 0.13 10.49 14.04
N ALA A 138 0.23 9.20 13.74
CA ALA A 138 -0.19 8.61 12.46
C ALA A 138 -1.42 7.70 12.61
N VAL A 139 -1.83 7.05 11.52
CA VAL A 139 -3.06 6.23 11.49
C VAL A 139 -3.18 5.22 12.64
N PRO A 140 -2.14 4.41 12.97
CA PRO A 140 -2.27 3.44 14.05
C PRO A 140 -2.59 4.07 15.42
N ASP A 141 -1.97 5.21 15.71
CA ASP A 141 -2.18 5.94 16.96
C ASP A 141 -3.62 6.43 17.08
N TYR A 142 -4.10 7.22 16.12
CA TYR A 142 -5.43 7.83 16.22
C TYR A 142 -6.57 6.82 16.05
N VAL A 143 -6.39 5.80 15.24
CA VAL A 143 -7.34 4.67 15.14
C VAL A 143 -7.46 3.98 16.50
N PHE A 144 -6.33 3.65 17.13
CA PHE A 144 -6.35 2.93 18.39
C PHE A 144 -6.87 3.78 19.56
N ARG A 145 -6.50 5.06 19.64
CA ARG A 145 -7.05 6.01 20.63
C ARG A 145 -8.57 6.08 20.55
N ARG A 146 -9.10 6.26 19.33
CA ARG A 146 -10.54 6.36 19.11
C ARG A 146 -11.28 5.08 19.49
N ILE A 147 -10.70 3.91 19.23
CA ILE A 147 -11.25 2.63 19.67
C ILE A 147 -11.26 2.53 21.19
N LEU A 148 -10.17 2.89 21.86
CA LEU A 148 -10.12 2.90 23.34
C LEU A 148 -11.17 3.82 23.93
N GLU A 149 -11.29 5.05 23.44
CA GLU A 149 -12.29 6.03 23.92
C GLU A 149 -13.72 5.53 23.72
N ALA A 150 -14.01 4.89 22.58
CA ALA A 150 -15.33 4.28 22.33
C ALA A 150 -15.65 3.14 23.29
N ARG A 151 -14.62 2.52 23.89
CA ARG A 151 -14.75 1.51 24.96
C ARG A 151 -14.75 2.13 26.37
N GLY A 152 -14.71 3.46 26.48
CA GLY A 152 -14.65 4.17 27.76
C GLY A 152 -13.29 4.13 28.43
N LEU A 153 -12.24 3.70 27.73
CA LEU A 153 -10.86 3.71 28.19
C LEU A 153 -10.18 5.01 27.73
N LYS A 154 -9.54 5.72 28.65
CA LYS A 154 -8.82 6.96 28.33
C LYS A 154 -7.37 6.64 27.95
N PRO A 155 -6.97 6.90 26.66
CA PRO A 155 -5.57 6.77 26.26
C PRO A 155 -4.65 7.63 27.15
N ASP A 156 -3.46 7.11 27.43
CA ASP A 156 -2.42 7.72 28.28
C ASP A 156 -2.80 7.85 29.77
N HIS A 157 -4.03 7.54 30.14
CA HIS A 157 -4.50 7.54 31.53
C HIS A 157 -4.88 6.13 32.00
N ASP A 158 -5.87 5.50 31.36
CA ASP A 158 -6.32 4.14 31.71
C ASP A 158 -5.47 3.08 30.99
N VAL A 159 -4.97 3.41 29.80
CA VAL A 159 -4.07 2.57 28.98
C VAL A 159 -2.86 3.40 28.61
N LYS A 160 -1.66 3.00 29.03
CA LYS A 160 -0.43 3.68 28.66
C LYS A 160 -0.04 3.31 27.22
N LEU A 161 0.05 4.30 26.34
CA LEU A 161 0.53 4.12 24.97
C LEU A 161 2.02 4.42 24.91
N ASP A 162 2.81 3.46 24.43
CA ASP A 162 4.27 3.62 24.28
C ASP A 162 4.63 3.56 22.79
N PHE A 163 5.30 4.59 22.28
CA PHE A 163 5.63 4.78 20.86
C PHE A 163 7.14 4.62 20.60
N SER A 164 7.88 4.03 21.52
CA SER A 164 9.33 3.94 21.45
C SER A 164 9.86 2.97 20.39
N LEU A 165 9.02 2.08 19.87
CA LEU A 165 9.41 1.01 18.93
C LEU A 165 8.73 1.15 17.57
N ALA A 166 9.48 0.87 16.49
CA ALA A 166 8.94 0.73 15.15
C ALA A 166 8.31 -0.66 14.92
N TYR A 167 7.54 -0.83 13.83
CA TYR A 167 6.82 -2.08 13.54
C TYR A 167 7.66 -3.37 13.67
N PRO A 168 8.86 -3.49 13.04
CA PRO A 168 9.67 -4.69 13.17
C PRO A 168 10.15 -4.91 14.61
N GLU A 169 10.44 -3.83 15.33
CA GLU A 169 10.94 -3.87 16.70
C GLU A 169 9.87 -4.30 17.70
N ILE A 170 8.60 -3.90 17.49
CA ILE A 170 7.45 -4.36 18.28
C ILE A 170 7.32 -5.88 18.14
N ALA A 171 7.33 -6.39 16.89
CA ALA A 171 7.23 -7.82 16.65
C ALA A 171 8.40 -8.60 17.30
N GLN A 172 9.63 -8.13 17.14
CA GLN A 172 10.81 -8.76 17.75
C GLN A 172 10.79 -8.68 19.30
N SER A 173 10.23 -7.61 19.86
CA SER A 173 10.12 -7.45 21.31
C SER A 173 9.05 -8.36 21.92
N LEU A 174 7.93 -8.59 21.22
CA LEU A 174 6.95 -9.61 21.57
C LEU A 174 7.55 -11.03 21.53
N ILE A 175 8.26 -11.36 20.44
CA ILE A 175 8.92 -12.66 20.29
C ILE A 175 9.91 -12.89 21.42
N ALA A 176 10.70 -11.90 21.77
CA ALA A 176 11.70 -11.97 22.84
C ALA A 176 11.10 -11.85 24.27
N GLY A 177 9.80 -11.61 24.41
CA GLY A 177 9.15 -11.44 25.71
C GLY A 177 9.53 -10.14 26.44
N ARG A 178 10.06 -9.14 25.75
CA ARG A 178 10.42 -7.84 26.33
C ARG A 178 9.21 -6.93 26.53
N ILE A 179 8.18 -7.13 25.74
CA ILE A 179 6.86 -6.51 25.88
C ILE A 179 5.79 -7.58 25.85
N SER A 180 4.62 -7.32 26.45
CA SER A 180 3.51 -8.26 26.50
C SER A 180 2.36 -7.92 25.58
N VAL A 181 2.19 -6.64 25.19
CA VAL A 181 1.11 -6.19 24.32
C VAL A 181 1.65 -5.24 23.26
N GLY A 182 1.28 -5.47 22.00
CA GLY A 182 1.71 -4.61 20.90
C GLY A 182 0.72 -4.57 19.74
N LEU A 183 0.55 -3.37 19.18
CA LEU A 183 -0.22 -3.09 17.98
C LEU A 183 0.71 -3.06 16.78
N MET A 184 0.38 -3.78 15.71
CA MET A 184 1.19 -3.78 14.50
C MET A 184 0.39 -4.21 13.27
N PRO A 185 0.80 -3.80 12.06
CA PRO A 185 0.18 -4.29 10.84
C PRO A 185 0.69 -5.67 10.44
N GLU A 186 -0.06 -6.37 9.60
CA GLU A 186 0.50 -7.45 8.81
C GLU A 186 1.57 -6.89 7.84
N PRO A 187 2.63 -7.63 7.53
CA PRO A 187 2.94 -9.01 7.95
C PRO A 187 3.71 -9.12 9.28
N PHE A 188 3.90 -8.05 10.02
CA PHE A 188 4.64 -8.09 11.29
C PHE A 188 3.88 -8.84 12.39
N ALA A 189 2.55 -8.77 12.39
CA ALA A 189 1.72 -9.56 13.30
C ALA A 189 1.90 -11.08 13.05
N THR A 190 1.88 -11.50 11.78
CA THR A 190 2.18 -12.88 11.41
C THR A 190 3.61 -13.27 11.77
N MET A 191 4.59 -12.40 11.54
CA MET A 191 5.99 -12.65 11.96
C MET A 191 6.10 -12.89 13.46
N ALA A 192 5.40 -12.09 14.27
CA ALA A 192 5.38 -12.28 15.73
C ALA A 192 4.76 -13.62 16.12
N ARG A 193 3.58 -13.98 15.56
CA ARG A 193 2.93 -15.27 15.84
C ARG A 193 3.77 -16.48 15.43
N LEU A 194 4.47 -16.40 14.27
CA LEU A 194 5.38 -17.48 13.85
C LEU A 194 6.59 -17.60 14.75
N GLY A 195 7.07 -16.50 15.31
CA GLY A 195 8.21 -16.47 16.21
C GLY A 195 7.89 -16.85 17.67
N ARG A 196 6.60 -16.77 18.08
CA ARG A 196 6.18 -17.06 19.45
C ARG A 196 4.73 -17.57 19.48
N SER A 197 4.55 -18.84 19.82
CA SER A 197 3.28 -19.57 19.69
C SER A 197 2.21 -19.24 20.73
N ASP A 198 2.54 -18.60 21.86
CA ASP A 198 1.59 -18.18 22.90
C ASP A 198 1.00 -16.78 22.62
N LEU A 199 1.41 -16.12 21.57
CA LEU A 199 0.79 -14.87 21.14
C LEU A 199 -0.63 -15.11 20.61
N HIS A 200 -1.56 -14.29 21.08
CA HIS A 200 -2.94 -14.31 20.64
C HIS A 200 -3.42 -12.91 20.29
N SER A 201 -4.42 -12.83 19.41
CA SER A 201 -5.10 -11.57 19.09
C SER A 201 -6.02 -11.17 20.25
N VAL A 202 -5.90 -9.92 20.67
CA VAL A 202 -6.74 -9.31 21.73
C VAL A 202 -8.01 -8.74 21.13
N ALA A 203 -7.90 -8.12 19.94
CA ALA A 203 -9.02 -7.53 19.24
C ALA A 203 -8.72 -7.44 17.73
N ASN A 204 -9.75 -7.63 16.92
CA ASN A 204 -9.73 -7.26 15.51
C ASN A 204 -9.93 -5.75 15.39
N VAL A 205 -8.84 -5.02 15.16
CA VAL A 205 -8.82 -3.55 15.15
C VAL A 205 -9.71 -2.99 14.04
N GLN A 206 -9.79 -3.67 12.89
CA GLN A 206 -10.65 -3.27 11.78
C GLN A 206 -12.13 -3.35 12.16
N GLU A 207 -12.54 -4.44 12.80
CA GLU A 207 -13.92 -4.61 13.24
C GLU A 207 -14.31 -3.59 14.31
N GLU A 208 -13.42 -3.32 15.26
CA GLU A 208 -13.65 -2.30 16.28
C GLU A 208 -13.82 -0.92 15.66
N TRP A 209 -12.96 -0.57 14.69
CA TRP A 209 -13.07 0.70 13.97
C TRP A 209 -14.36 0.79 13.16
N ILE A 210 -14.71 -0.24 12.38
CA ILE A 210 -15.93 -0.26 11.55
C ILE A 210 -17.19 0.03 12.39
N ARG A 211 -17.25 -0.51 13.61
CA ARG A 211 -18.39 -0.27 14.53
C ARG A 211 -18.55 1.20 14.91
N ILE A 212 -17.45 1.93 15.03
CA ILE A 212 -17.47 3.34 15.48
C ILE A 212 -17.37 4.36 14.34
N ALA A 213 -17.00 3.92 13.15
CA ALA A 213 -16.79 4.75 11.97
C ALA A 213 -17.95 4.68 10.95
N GLY A 214 -19.16 4.30 11.40
CA GLY A 214 -20.34 4.25 10.53
C GLY A 214 -20.29 3.19 9.43
N GLY A 215 -19.57 2.08 9.65
CA GLY A 215 -19.42 0.99 8.69
C GLY A 215 -18.18 1.09 7.80
N GLU A 216 -17.44 2.19 7.86
CA GLU A 216 -16.23 2.40 7.05
C GLU A 216 -15.01 1.75 7.69
N ASN A 217 -14.19 1.05 6.89
CA ASN A 217 -12.86 0.61 7.32
C ASN A 217 -11.82 1.76 7.17
N PHE A 218 -10.67 1.67 7.82
CA PHE A 218 -9.65 2.71 7.72
C PHE A 218 -8.57 2.35 6.69
N PRO A 219 -8.25 3.27 5.76
CA PRO A 219 -7.14 3.10 4.83
C PRO A 219 -5.79 3.33 5.53
N LEU A 220 -4.80 2.51 5.17
CA LEU A 220 -3.41 2.63 5.64
C LEU A 220 -2.45 3.06 4.53
N THR A 221 -2.76 2.74 3.28
CA THR A 221 -1.89 3.02 2.14
C THR A 221 -2.70 3.43 0.93
N ALA A 222 -2.27 4.51 0.28
CA ALA A 222 -2.87 5.01 -0.93
C ALA A 222 -1.83 5.22 -2.03
N VAL A 223 -2.21 4.96 -3.28
CA VAL A 223 -1.49 5.44 -4.47
C VAL A 223 -1.79 6.92 -4.63
N VAL A 224 -0.74 7.71 -4.78
CA VAL A 224 -0.84 9.14 -5.05
C VAL A 224 -0.18 9.49 -6.37
N VAL A 225 -0.70 10.52 -7.02
CA VAL A 225 -0.23 11.01 -8.31
C VAL A 225 -0.06 12.53 -8.28
N ASP A 226 0.98 13.04 -8.94
CA ASP A 226 1.12 14.47 -9.24
C ASP A 226 -0.02 14.89 -10.18
N GLY A 227 -0.80 15.90 -9.79
CA GLY A 227 -2.00 16.28 -10.52
C GLY A 227 -1.73 16.77 -11.94
N ALA A 228 -0.66 17.55 -12.16
CA ALA A 228 -0.28 17.98 -13.48
C ALA A 228 0.12 16.80 -14.39
N PHE A 229 0.79 15.79 -13.82
CA PHE A 229 1.08 14.56 -14.53
C PHE A 229 -0.19 13.80 -14.90
N ALA A 230 -1.14 13.69 -13.97
CA ALA A 230 -2.39 13.00 -14.19
C ALA A 230 -3.23 13.65 -15.30
N ASP A 231 -3.32 14.98 -15.29
CA ASP A 231 -4.08 15.73 -16.29
C ASP A 231 -3.43 15.63 -17.69
N ALA A 232 -2.09 15.63 -17.75
CA ALA A 232 -1.36 15.53 -19.02
C ALA A 232 -1.25 14.11 -19.57
N ASN A 233 -1.40 13.06 -18.72
CA ASN A 233 -1.12 11.67 -19.10
C ASN A 233 -2.19 10.69 -18.56
N PRO A 234 -3.49 10.92 -18.82
CA PRO A 234 -4.56 10.09 -18.24
C PRO A 234 -4.47 8.62 -18.61
N GLN A 235 -4.01 8.30 -19.83
CA GLN A 235 -3.83 6.90 -20.25
C GLN A 235 -2.66 6.23 -19.50
N ALA A 236 -1.58 6.96 -19.22
CA ALA A 236 -0.49 6.41 -18.42
C ALA A 236 -0.92 6.16 -16.98
N VAL A 237 -1.68 7.07 -16.38
CA VAL A 237 -2.21 6.89 -15.03
C VAL A 237 -3.16 5.70 -14.96
N ALA A 238 -4.08 5.55 -15.92
CA ALA A 238 -4.95 4.39 -15.99
C ALA A 238 -4.15 3.07 -16.06
N ALA A 239 -3.17 2.99 -16.96
CA ALA A 239 -2.33 1.80 -17.09
C ALA A 239 -1.50 1.50 -15.83
N ILE A 240 -1.05 2.53 -15.10
CA ILE A 240 -0.38 2.37 -13.79
C ILE A 240 -1.34 1.78 -12.76
N LEU A 241 -2.55 2.32 -12.67
CA LEU A 241 -3.56 1.86 -11.71
C LEU A 241 -4.00 0.42 -12.00
N ASP A 242 -4.19 0.07 -13.27
CA ASP A 242 -4.47 -1.29 -13.69
C ASP A 242 -3.34 -2.25 -13.29
N ALA A 243 -2.09 -1.86 -13.54
CA ALA A 243 -0.93 -2.67 -13.15
C ALA A 243 -0.81 -2.87 -11.64
N VAL A 244 -1.11 -1.84 -10.84
CA VAL A 244 -1.15 -1.94 -9.37
C VAL A 244 -2.26 -2.88 -8.92
N LYS A 245 -3.46 -2.75 -9.50
CA LYS A 245 -4.59 -3.64 -9.24
C LYS A 245 -4.23 -5.09 -9.54
N ASP A 246 -3.71 -5.36 -10.74
CA ASP A 246 -3.31 -6.69 -11.17
C ASP A 246 -2.24 -7.30 -10.25
N SER A 247 -1.29 -6.46 -9.76
CA SER A 247 -0.27 -6.91 -8.81
C SER A 247 -0.90 -7.35 -7.48
N ILE A 248 -1.85 -6.57 -6.95
CA ILE A 248 -2.54 -6.88 -5.69
C ILE A 248 -3.38 -8.15 -5.83
N GLU A 249 -4.17 -8.28 -6.89
CA GLU A 249 -4.99 -9.47 -7.15
C GLU A 249 -4.11 -10.72 -7.32
N TRP A 250 -2.98 -10.58 -8.01
CA TRP A 250 -2.03 -11.67 -8.18
C TRP A 250 -1.40 -12.08 -6.84
N VAL A 251 -0.99 -11.13 -5.99
CA VAL A 251 -0.42 -11.41 -4.66
C VAL A 251 -1.40 -12.20 -3.81
N GLN A 252 -2.68 -11.82 -3.81
CA GLN A 252 -3.73 -12.52 -3.07
C GLN A 252 -3.96 -13.95 -3.58
N ALA A 253 -3.87 -14.14 -4.90
CA ALA A 253 -4.04 -15.46 -5.54
C ALA A 253 -2.80 -16.37 -5.41
N HIS A 254 -1.60 -15.78 -5.23
CA HIS A 254 -0.31 -16.48 -5.28
C HIS A 254 0.60 -16.13 -4.10
N PRO A 255 0.18 -16.36 -2.84
CA PRO A 255 0.93 -15.90 -1.65
C PRO A 255 2.36 -16.46 -1.57
N ALA A 256 2.58 -17.72 -1.98
CA ALA A 256 3.89 -18.37 -1.93
C ALA A 256 4.87 -17.74 -2.93
N GLU A 257 4.42 -17.52 -4.17
CA GLU A 257 5.21 -16.86 -5.21
C GLU A 257 5.48 -15.40 -4.85
N ALA A 258 4.48 -14.70 -4.30
CA ALA A 258 4.65 -13.34 -3.81
C ALA A 258 5.72 -13.27 -2.70
N GLY A 259 5.71 -14.21 -1.76
CA GLY A 259 6.74 -14.34 -0.74
C GLY A 259 8.14 -14.52 -1.33
N ALA A 260 8.30 -15.42 -2.30
CA ALA A 260 9.57 -15.66 -2.97
C ALA A 260 10.08 -14.41 -3.70
N LEU A 261 9.20 -13.66 -4.36
CA LEU A 261 9.57 -12.41 -5.03
C LEU A 261 9.96 -11.31 -4.03
N VAL A 262 9.24 -11.18 -2.90
CA VAL A 262 9.56 -10.21 -1.84
C VAL A 262 10.97 -10.45 -1.28
N GLU A 263 11.34 -11.70 -1.05
CA GLU A 263 12.68 -12.07 -0.59
C GLU A 263 13.74 -11.84 -1.68
N LYS A 264 13.45 -12.22 -2.94
CA LYS A 264 14.31 -11.98 -4.11
C LYS A 264 14.65 -10.51 -4.30
N HIS A 265 13.66 -9.62 -4.12
CA HIS A 265 13.82 -8.16 -4.29
C HIS A 265 14.23 -7.43 -3.00
N ASP A 266 14.61 -8.16 -1.95
CA ASP A 266 15.07 -7.60 -0.66
C ASP A 266 14.14 -6.53 -0.08
N LEU A 267 12.83 -6.81 -0.02
CA LEU A 267 11.87 -5.88 0.57
C LEU A 267 11.76 -6.00 2.11
N GLY A 268 12.75 -6.61 2.76
CA GLY A 268 12.89 -6.65 4.20
C GLY A 268 12.04 -7.70 4.91
N LEU A 269 11.43 -8.65 4.18
CA LEU A 269 10.59 -9.71 4.72
C LEU A 269 11.02 -11.07 4.13
N ARG A 270 10.87 -12.13 4.93
CA ARG A 270 11.14 -13.50 4.48
C ARG A 270 9.93 -14.09 3.75
N ALA A 271 10.17 -14.92 2.75
CA ALA A 271 9.13 -15.57 1.95
C ALA A 271 8.06 -16.26 2.79
N ALA A 272 8.46 -17.05 3.79
CA ALA A 272 7.53 -17.77 4.66
C ALA A 272 6.59 -16.83 5.45
N VAL A 273 7.09 -15.68 5.91
CA VAL A 273 6.28 -14.68 6.62
C VAL A 273 5.24 -14.09 5.69
N VAL A 274 5.65 -13.66 4.48
CA VAL A 274 4.75 -13.07 3.48
C VAL A 274 3.68 -14.07 3.06
N THR A 275 4.08 -15.31 2.76
CA THR A 275 3.14 -16.39 2.39
C THR A 275 2.05 -16.59 3.44
N ALA A 276 2.42 -16.60 4.72
CA ALA A 276 1.46 -16.79 5.81
C ALA A 276 0.63 -15.52 6.09
N ALA A 277 1.17 -14.32 5.84
CA ALA A 277 0.53 -13.05 6.16
C ALA A 277 -0.49 -12.60 5.10
N VAL A 278 -0.26 -12.87 3.81
CA VAL A 278 -1.10 -12.37 2.71
C VAL A 278 -2.59 -12.62 2.92
N PRO A 279 -3.06 -13.79 3.40
CA PRO A 279 -4.49 -14.04 3.62
C PRO A 279 -5.12 -13.12 4.69
N ASN A 280 -4.30 -12.60 5.62
CA ASN A 280 -4.73 -11.72 6.72
C ASN A 280 -4.40 -10.25 6.46
N SER A 281 -3.74 -9.96 5.35
CA SER A 281 -3.37 -8.61 4.96
C SER A 281 -4.52 -7.93 4.22
N GLY A 282 -4.79 -6.69 4.55
CA GLY A 282 -5.86 -5.90 3.94
C GLY A 282 -5.47 -5.31 2.58
N TYR A 283 -4.83 -6.08 1.71
CA TYR A 283 -4.53 -5.64 0.35
C TYR A 283 -5.81 -5.52 -0.45
N VAL A 284 -6.04 -4.35 -1.00
CA VAL A 284 -7.22 -4.01 -1.80
C VAL A 284 -6.83 -3.09 -2.95
N PHE A 285 -7.70 -2.97 -3.94
CA PHE A 285 -7.63 -1.88 -4.90
C PHE A 285 -8.99 -1.20 -4.95
N ILE A 286 -9.08 0.00 -4.36
CA ILE A 286 -10.31 0.80 -4.31
C ILE A 286 -9.99 2.16 -4.93
N PRO A 287 -10.57 2.51 -6.11
CA PRO A 287 -10.43 3.85 -6.70
C PRO A 287 -10.79 4.94 -5.69
N ALA A 288 -10.05 6.05 -5.70
CA ALA A 288 -10.21 7.11 -4.69
C ALA A 288 -11.64 7.65 -4.59
N ALA A 289 -12.33 7.78 -5.71
CA ALA A 289 -13.72 8.22 -5.74
C ALA A 289 -14.66 7.26 -4.99
N GLN A 290 -14.40 5.96 -5.02
CA GLN A 290 -15.17 4.94 -4.31
C GLN A 290 -14.76 4.82 -2.83
N GLY A 291 -13.48 5.03 -2.52
CA GLY A 291 -12.93 4.95 -1.16
C GLY A 291 -12.97 6.27 -0.39
N ARG A 292 -13.60 7.31 -0.95
CA ARG A 292 -13.62 8.65 -0.35
C ARG A 292 -14.24 8.66 1.05
N SER A 293 -15.33 7.94 1.26
CA SER A 293 -15.99 7.84 2.57
C SER A 293 -15.07 7.30 3.65
N SER A 294 -14.32 6.24 3.35
CA SER A 294 -13.33 5.64 4.26
C SER A 294 -12.18 6.61 4.56
N LEU A 295 -11.67 7.32 3.53
CA LEU A 295 -10.63 8.35 3.71
C LEU A 295 -11.13 9.48 4.61
N GLU A 296 -12.34 10.00 4.35
CA GLU A 296 -12.90 11.09 5.15
C GLU A 296 -13.25 10.66 6.58
N ALA A 297 -13.71 9.41 6.80
CA ALA A 297 -13.93 8.88 8.14
C ALA A 297 -12.62 8.86 8.95
N LEU A 298 -11.53 8.43 8.32
CA LEU A 298 -10.20 8.48 8.92
C LEU A 298 -9.76 9.93 9.19
N TYR A 299 -9.88 10.84 8.22
CA TYR A 299 -9.45 12.23 8.37
C TYR A 299 -10.21 12.97 9.48
N ARG A 300 -11.50 12.65 9.73
CA ARG A 300 -12.25 13.20 10.87
C ARG A 300 -11.60 12.84 12.19
N ALA A 301 -11.08 11.62 12.35
CA ALA A 301 -10.31 11.27 13.56
C ALA A 301 -9.04 12.12 13.70
N PHE A 302 -8.32 12.36 12.60
CA PHE A 302 -7.16 13.25 12.63
C PHE A 302 -7.53 14.69 13.01
N LEU A 303 -8.67 15.19 12.53
CA LEU A 303 -9.16 16.52 12.88
C LEU A 303 -9.51 16.65 14.37
N GLU A 304 -9.93 15.56 15.01
CA GLU A 304 -10.22 15.56 16.46
C GLU A 304 -8.95 15.60 17.31
N TYR A 305 -7.91 14.85 16.92
CA TYR A 305 -6.69 14.72 17.73
C TYR A 305 -5.62 15.76 17.37
N ASN A 306 -5.38 15.97 16.09
CA ASN A 306 -4.36 16.88 15.59
C ASN A 306 -4.70 17.40 14.18
N PRO A 307 -5.54 18.45 14.07
CA PRO A 307 -5.96 18.99 12.79
C PRO A 307 -4.80 19.35 11.84
N VAL A 308 -3.68 19.85 12.43
CA VAL A 308 -2.52 20.29 11.65
C VAL A 308 -1.87 19.14 10.87
N SER A 309 -2.01 17.90 11.36
CA SER A 309 -1.40 16.72 10.71
C SER A 309 -1.93 16.43 9.30
N ILE A 310 -3.14 16.89 8.98
CA ILE A 310 -3.75 16.78 7.65
C ILE A 310 -4.07 18.14 7.01
N GLY A 311 -3.54 19.24 7.57
CA GLY A 311 -3.72 20.59 7.02
C GLY A 311 -4.91 21.37 7.56
N GLY A 312 -5.56 20.91 8.64
CA GLY A 312 -6.58 21.66 9.39
C GLY A 312 -8.02 21.48 8.90
N ALA A 313 -8.23 20.80 7.79
CA ALA A 313 -9.55 20.54 7.21
C ALA A 313 -9.54 19.24 6.39
N LEU A 314 -10.73 18.74 6.04
CA LEU A 314 -10.85 17.67 5.05
C LEU A 314 -10.30 18.14 3.70
N PRO A 315 -9.58 17.28 2.96
CA PRO A 315 -9.12 17.62 1.62
C PRO A 315 -10.27 17.99 0.68
N ALA A 316 -10.02 18.93 -0.22
CA ALA A 316 -10.97 19.35 -1.22
C ALA A 316 -11.28 18.25 -2.26
N ASP A 317 -12.37 18.41 -3.03
CA ASP A 317 -12.80 17.41 -4.03
C ASP A 317 -11.71 17.03 -5.05
N GLY A 318 -10.87 17.98 -5.44
CA GLY A 318 -9.77 17.75 -6.37
C GLY A 318 -8.64 16.86 -5.85
N PHE A 319 -8.62 16.58 -4.55
CA PHE A 319 -7.67 15.65 -3.95
C PHE A 319 -7.97 14.19 -4.29
N TYR A 320 -9.20 13.86 -4.61
CA TYR A 320 -9.63 12.51 -4.97
C TYR A 320 -9.65 12.38 -6.50
N LEU A 321 -8.77 11.58 -7.08
CA LEU A 321 -8.76 11.34 -8.52
C LEU A 321 -10.07 10.68 -8.94
N LYS A 322 -10.66 11.19 -10.05
CA LYS A 322 -11.94 10.73 -10.57
C LYS A 322 -11.79 9.56 -11.53
#